data_a96b6bb51a5be33679db00d879f48b14
#
_entry.id   a96b6bb51a5be33679db00d879f48b14
#
_cell.length_a   1.000
_cell.length_b   1.000
_cell.length_c   1.000
_cell.angle_alpha   90.00
_cell.angle_beta   90.00
_cell.angle_gamma   90.00
#
_symmetry.space_group_name_H-M   'P 1'
#
loop_
_entity.id
_entity.type
_entity.pdbx_description
1 polymer ?
#
loop_
_entity_poly.entity_id
_entity_poly.type
_entity_poly.pdbx_seq_one_letter_code
_entity_poly.pdbx_strand_id
1 'polypeptide(L)'
;MDAKLNILNQYFGYSSFRAGQEKLIDAQLAGRDAFGVMPTGGGKSLCYQIPALLSDGVTLVVCPLISLMKDQVQALKKVGVPAAYINSSLTPNQIRRAYRNIEDNMYKIIYVAPERLLTDSFLSTISRVHVSIVAVDEAHCISQWGQDFRPSYLHITEFLNYFEHRPVVSAFTATATPQVRDDIIHYLGLQSPVYVVTSFDRPNLRFDVLKPSSKEGTVIKLLQERQDKSGIIYCSTRKDVDNLTDTLLDKGFAVTKYHAGLPEVERHENQDDFIYDRRSVMVATNAFGMGIDKSNVAYVIHYNMPQSMEAYYQEAGRAGRDGSEAECILLFSARDIITAKFLIEHSSENEELTDEQKTQVQKQAMQRLVKMISYCRTSKCLRSYILEYFGESHPESCGHCGNCNATMEDFTPQAKIILSCVGHIYAMLGYSVGITMVVRTLSGSREERVLNLNLDTLAEYSQLSKYSRNDLRDMITCLEALGYLRTDPEHLGISLTRRSREVLVDGARVTRAVEEKAAKEKKSPEKSGKKLSKEKDPELFAVLKNLRTQIAVEEHVPAYIVFSDATLADMAGKKPASLDDFLQVSGVGSVKAAKYGERFIAEIRDYIAVNPKE
;
A
#
# COMPACT_ATOMS: atom_id res chain seq x y z
N MET A 1 -22.08 -24.91 19.62
CA MET A 1 -21.24 -23.78 19.14
C MET A 1 -20.78 -24.07 17.72
N ASP A 2 -20.76 -23.12 16.85
CA ASP A 2 -20.30 -23.29 15.46
C ASP A 2 -18.80 -23.65 15.45
N ALA A 3 -18.46 -24.80 14.84
CA ALA A 3 -17.07 -25.28 14.78
C ALA A 3 -16.09 -24.25 14.17
N LYS A 4 -16.57 -23.48 13.20
CA LYS A 4 -15.80 -22.41 12.56
C LYS A 4 -15.42 -21.30 13.55
N LEU A 5 -16.38 -20.86 14.37
CA LEU A 5 -16.17 -19.83 15.39
C LEU A 5 -15.24 -20.33 16.50
N ASN A 6 -15.31 -21.62 16.87
CA ASN A 6 -14.39 -22.20 17.83
C ASN A 6 -12.95 -22.15 17.31
N ILE A 7 -12.70 -22.57 16.07
CA ILE A 7 -11.38 -22.50 15.42
C ILE A 7 -10.90 -21.04 15.31
N LEU A 8 -11.77 -20.13 14.89
CA LEU A 8 -11.46 -18.71 14.78
C LEU A 8 -11.00 -18.12 16.12
N ASN A 9 -11.73 -18.45 17.20
CA ASN A 9 -11.37 -17.97 18.55
C ASN A 9 -10.12 -18.66 19.09
N GLN A 10 -10.05 -19.97 19.00
CA GLN A 10 -8.97 -20.79 19.57
C GLN A 10 -7.60 -20.45 18.97
N TYR A 11 -7.49 -20.40 17.64
CA TYR A 11 -6.20 -20.23 16.97
C TYR A 11 -5.88 -18.76 16.64
N PHE A 12 -6.90 -17.95 16.34
CA PHE A 12 -6.69 -16.58 15.83
C PHE A 12 -7.16 -15.47 16.79
N GLY A 13 -7.89 -15.82 17.86
CA GLY A 13 -8.31 -14.87 18.91
C GLY A 13 -9.43 -13.91 18.48
N TYR A 14 -10.18 -14.22 17.41
CA TYR A 14 -11.32 -13.42 16.97
C TYR A 14 -12.64 -14.06 17.39
N SER A 15 -13.60 -13.23 17.79
CA SER A 15 -14.93 -13.67 18.22
C SER A 15 -15.98 -13.71 17.11
N SER A 16 -15.69 -13.08 15.96
CA SER A 16 -16.60 -13.01 14.82
C SER A 16 -15.86 -12.91 13.50
N PHE A 17 -16.49 -13.37 12.43
CA PHE A 17 -16.01 -13.20 11.07
C PHE A 17 -16.24 -11.78 10.56
N ARG A 18 -15.35 -11.30 9.70
CA ARG A 18 -15.56 -10.08 8.92
C ARG A 18 -16.53 -10.35 7.76
N ALA A 19 -17.12 -9.30 7.20
CA ALA A 19 -18.04 -9.39 6.08
C ALA A 19 -17.47 -10.25 4.93
N GLY A 20 -18.24 -11.24 4.50
CA GLY A 20 -17.91 -12.14 3.40
C GLY A 20 -17.02 -13.33 3.73
N GLN A 21 -16.27 -13.33 4.86
CA GLN A 21 -15.39 -14.44 5.22
C GLN A 21 -16.18 -15.74 5.45
N GLU A 22 -17.22 -15.68 6.26
CA GLU A 22 -18.03 -16.86 6.59
C GLU A 22 -18.64 -17.51 5.36
N LYS A 23 -19.16 -16.71 4.42
CA LYS A 23 -19.73 -17.20 3.17
C LYS A 23 -18.71 -17.97 2.31
N LEU A 24 -17.45 -17.52 2.26
CA LEU A 24 -16.37 -18.21 1.54
C LEU A 24 -15.91 -19.46 2.25
N ILE A 25 -15.87 -19.47 3.59
CA ILE A 25 -15.54 -20.62 4.42
C ILE A 25 -16.60 -21.71 4.24
N ASP A 26 -17.88 -21.36 4.36
CA ASP A 26 -19.00 -22.29 4.20
C ASP A 26 -19.05 -22.91 2.82
N ALA A 27 -18.72 -22.14 1.77
CA ALA A 27 -18.66 -22.67 0.42
C ALA A 27 -17.63 -23.81 0.31
N GLN A 28 -16.43 -23.58 0.82
CA GLN A 28 -15.36 -24.58 0.75
C GLN A 28 -15.68 -25.83 1.60
N LEU A 29 -16.24 -25.65 2.79
CA LEU A 29 -16.67 -26.76 3.64
C LEU A 29 -17.83 -27.56 3.02
N ALA A 30 -18.65 -26.94 2.17
CA ALA A 30 -19.71 -27.59 1.40
C ALA A 30 -19.21 -28.19 0.07
N GLY A 31 -17.90 -28.27 -0.17
CA GLY A 31 -17.33 -28.82 -1.40
C GLY A 31 -17.48 -27.92 -2.64
N ARG A 32 -17.71 -26.62 -2.48
CA ARG A 32 -17.92 -25.67 -3.57
C ARG A 32 -16.70 -24.77 -3.73
N ASP A 33 -16.36 -24.45 -4.97
CA ASP A 33 -15.33 -23.46 -5.26
C ASP A 33 -15.69 -22.08 -4.69
N ALA A 34 -14.66 -21.31 -4.34
CA ALA A 34 -14.82 -19.99 -3.75
C ALA A 34 -13.92 -18.96 -4.43
N PHE A 35 -14.41 -17.74 -4.60
CA PHE A 35 -13.61 -16.63 -5.08
C PHE A 35 -13.81 -15.38 -4.22
N GLY A 36 -12.75 -14.94 -3.56
CA GLY A 36 -12.75 -13.80 -2.66
C GLY A 36 -11.88 -12.64 -3.16
N VAL A 37 -12.50 -11.47 -3.43
CA VAL A 37 -11.79 -10.22 -3.65
C VAL A 37 -11.94 -9.38 -2.39
N MET A 38 -10.85 -9.25 -1.63
CA MET A 38 -10.85 -8.63 -0.31
C MET A 38 -9.61 -7.74 -0.16
N PRO A 39 -9.72 -6.49 0.30
CA PRO A 39 -8.59 -5.59 0.41
C PRO A 39 -7.50 -6.14 1.33
N THR A 40 -6.30 -5.57 1.23
CA THR A 40 -5.21 -5.87 2.14
C THR A 40 -5.64 -5.62 3.59
N GLY A 41 -5.36 -6.56 4.50
CA GLY A 41 -5.88 -6.52 5.87
C GLY A 41 -7.34 -6.99 6.04
N GLY A 42 -8.02 -7.38 4.96
CA GLY A 42 -9.39 -7.93 4.99
C GLY A 42 -9.50 -9.35 5.58
N GLY A 43 -8.37 -10.00 5.89
CA GLY A 43 -8.34 -11.34 6.48
C GLY A 43 -8.54 -12.47 5.47
N LYS A 44 -8.04 -12.32 4.23
CA LYS A 44 -8.06 -13.34 3.17
C LYS A 44 -7.55 -14.71 3.62
N SER A 45 -6.45 -14.73 4.35
CA SER A 45 -5.80 -15.97 4.79
C SER A 45 -6.72 -16.84 5.66
N LEU A 46 -7.53 -16.22 6.52
CA LEU A 46 -8.50 -16.95 7.35
C LEU A 46 -9.54 -17.69 6.51
N CYS A 47 -9.88 -17.18 5.32
CA CYS A 47 -10.88 -17.79 4.44
C CYS A 47 -10.45 -19.17 3.91
N TYR A 48 -9.16 -19.50 3.86
CA TYR A 48 -8.68 -20.82 3.51
C TYR A 48 -8.03 -21.56 4.70
N GLN A 49 -7.53 -20.85 5.71
CA GLN A 49 -6.93 -21.49 6.88
C GLN A 49 -7.97 -22.17 7.78
N ILE A 50 -9.14 -21.58 7.96
CA ILE A 50 -10.21 -22.17 8.77
C ILE A 50 -10.79 -23.43 8.10
N PRO A 51 -11.16 -23.42 6.81
CA PRO A 51 -11.56 -24.66 6.13
C PRO A 51 -10.47 -25.73 6.18
N ALA A 52 -9.20 -25.37 6.01
CA ALA A 52 -8.09 -26.30 6.11
C ALA A 52 -8.03 -27.06 7.45
N LEU A 53 -8.36 -26.38 8.55
CA LEU A 53 -8.36 -26.99 9.89
C LEU A 53 -9.57 -27.87 10.16
N LEU A 54 -10.67 -27.66 9.43
CA LEU A 54 -11.93 -28.38 9.57
C LEU A 54 -12.10 -29.53 8.56
N SER A 55 -11.39 -29.46 7.43
CA SER A 55 -11.44 -30.47 6.39
C SER A 55 -10.51 -31.65 6.68
N ASP A 56 -10.86 -32.81 6.17
CA ASP A 56 -9.98 -33.98 6.14
C ASP A 56 -8.88 -33.77 5.09
N GLY A 57 -7.67 -34.33 5.34
CA GLY A 57 -6.54 -34.23 4.42
C GLY A 57 -5.78 -32.92 4.54
N VAL A 58 -5.15 -32.51 3.43
CA VAL A 58 -4.21 -31.40 3.33
C VAL A 58 -4.78 -30.28 2.46
N THR A 59 -4.55 -29.04 2.86
CA THR A 59 -4.81 -27.86 2.02
C THR A 59 -3.51 -27.38 1.42
N LEU A 60 -3.45 -27.29 0.08
CA LEU A 60 -2.36 -26.64 -0.65
C LEU A 60 -2.68 -25.17 -0.86
N VAL A 61 -1.72 -24.30 -0.56
CA VAL A 61 -1.83 -22.86 -0.81
C VAL A 61 -0.79 -22.44 -1.84
N VAL A 62 -1.22 -22.15 -3.06
CA VAL A 62 -0.32 -21.63 -4.10
C VAL A 62 -0.07 -20.15 -3.82
N CYS A 63 1.20 -19.79 -3.65
CA CYS A 63 1.60 -18.43 -3.26
C CYS A 63 2.81 -17.99 -4.08
N PRO A 64 2.87 -16.72 -4.59
CA PRO A 64 3.91 -16.30 -5.52
C PRO A 64 5.24 -15.93 -4.85
N LEU A 65 5.28 -15.79 -3.52
CA LEU A 65 6.41 -15.18 -2.83
C LEU A 65 6.93 -16.01 -1.68
N ILE A 66 8.24 -16.23 -1.72
CA ILE A 66 8.98 -16.99 -0.71
C ILE A 66 8.86 -16.34 0.67
N SER A 67 9.01 -15.02 0.76
CA SER A 67 8.91 -14.28 2.03
C SER A 67 7.52 -14.43 2.66
N LEU A 68 6.46 -14.24 1.87
CA LEU A 68 5.09 -14.39 2.34
C LEU A 68 4.80 -15.81 2.85
N MET A 69 5.28 -16.83 2.13
CA MET A 69 5.15 -18.23 2.59
C MET A 69 5.82 -18.46 3.94
N LYS A 70 7.05 -17.94 4.12
CA LYS A 70 7.80 -18.05 5.38
C LYS A 70 7.04 -17.40 6.53
N ASP A 71 6.54 -16.19 6.33
CA ASP A 71 5.81 -15.41 7.34
C ASP A 71 4.49 -16.10 7.73
N GLN A 72 3.70 -16.55 6.75
CA GLN A 72 2.45 -17.28 6.97
C GLN A 72 2.69 -18.59 7.75
N VAL A 73 3.68 -19.38 7.36
CA VAL A 73 4.01 -20.65 8.04
C VAL A 73 4.51 -20.40 9.46
N GLN A 74 5.31 -19.36 9.69
CA GLN A 74 5.75 -19.00 11.03
C GLN A 74 4.59 -18.56 11.92
N ALA A 75 3.68 -17.74 11.39
CA ALA A 75 2.48 -17.32 12.12
C ALA A 75 1.59 -18.51 12.50
N LEU A 76 1.36 -19.45 11.57
CA LEU A 76 0.59 -20.67 11.83
C LEU A 76 1.24 -21.57 12.89
N LYS A 77 2.57 -21.77 12.81
CA LYS A 77 3.31 -22.56 13.80
C LYS A 77 3.25 -21.95 15.21
N LYS A 78 3.31 -20.62 15.32
CA LYS A 78 3.20 -19.92 16.63
C LYS A 78 1.87 -20.15 17.32
N VAL A 79 0.79 -20.34 16.54
CA VAL A 79 -0.55 -20.65 17.08
C VAL A 79 -0.82 -22.17 17.15
N GLY A 80 0.19 -23.01 16.88
CA GLY A 80 0.07 -24.48 17.00
C GLY A 80 -0.52 -25.18 15.78
N VAL A 81 -0.65 -24.51 14.63
CA VAL A 81 -1.13 -25.11 13.38
C VAL A 81 0.03 -25.74 12.61
N PRO A 82 -0.02 -27.07 12.30
CA PRO A 82 1.00 -27.74 11.52
C PRO A 82 1.01 -27.23 10.07
N ALA A 83 2.05 -26.49 9.70
CA ALA A 83 2.21 -25.93 8.35
C ALA A 83 3.64 -26.03 7.84
N ALA A 84 3.79 -26.10 6.52
CA ALA A 84 5.07 -26.10 5.83
C ALA A 84 5.02 -25.21 4.58
N TYR A 85 6.21 -24.94 4.01
CA TYR A 85 6.31 -24.33 2.68
C TYR A 85 7.30 -25.12 1.81
N ILE A 86 7.08 -25.08 0.48
CA ILE A 86 7.92 -25.72 -0.54
C ILE A 86 8.20 -24.69 -1.63
N ASN A 87 9.45 -24.25 -1.69
CA ASN A 87 9.92 -23.27 -2.67
C ASN A 87 11.40 -23.45 -3.00
N SER A 88 11.97 -22.59 -3.82
CA SER A 88 13.39 -22.66 -4.26
C SER A 88 14.42 -22.33 -3.18
N SER A 89 14.03 -21.76 -2.04
CA SER A 89 14.97 -21.44 -0.96
C SER A 89 15.34 -22.65 -0.09
N LEU A 90 14.65 -23.77 -0.25
CA LEU A 90 14.92 -24.99 0.50
C LEU A 90 16.06 -25.79 -0.13
N THR A 91 16.95 -26.30 0.71
CA THR A 91 17.97 -27.26 0.28
C THR A 91 17.34 -28.61 -0.13
N PRO A 92 18.01 -29.43 -0.97
CA PRO A 92 17.51 -30.75 -1.35
C PRO A 92 17.15 -31.67 -0.16
N ASN A 93 17.89 -31.56 0.94
CA ASN A 93 17.61 -32.33 2.16
C ASN A 93 16.35 -31.85 2.86
N GLN A 94 16.14 -30.55 2.93
CA GLN A 94 14.93 -29.95 3.49
C GLN A 94 13.68 -30.32 2.66
N ILE A 95 13.80 -30.29 1.33
CA ILE A 95 12.70 -30.71 0.42
C ILE A 95 12.36 -32.17 0.66
N ARG A 96 13.34 -33.08 0.68
CA ARG A 96 13.11 -34.51 0.94
C ARG A 96 12.43 -34.76 2.29
N ARG A 97 12.86 -34.03 3.33
CA ARG A 97 12.23 -34.12 4.65
C ARG A 97 10.79 -33.59 4.62
N ALA A 98 10.55 -32.48 3.93
CA ALA A 98 9.19 -31.92 3.79
C ALA A 98 8.26 -32.90 3.07
N TYR A 99 8.71 -33.55 1.99
CA TYR A 99 7.91 -34.52 1.26
C TYR A 99 7.54 -35.74 2.12
N ARG A 100 8.49 -36.33 2.88
CA ARG A 100 8.18 -37.41 3.82
C ARG A 100 7.13 -36.97 4.85
N ASN A 101 7.29 -35.81 5.45
CA ASN A 101 6.34 -35.31 6.42
C ASN A 101 4.95 -35.05 5.81
N ILE A 102 4.87 -34.74 4.50
CA ILE A 102 3.60 -34.62 3.77
C ILE A 102 2.95 -36.00 3.64
N GLU A 103 3.71 -37.02 3.19
CA GLU A 103 3.26 -38.40 3.08
C GLU A 103 2.81 -38.97 4.44
N ASP A 104 3.47 -38.58 5.53
CA ASP A 104 3.12 -38.96 6.92
C ASP A 104 1.94 -38.11 7.50
N ASN A 105 1.28 -37.28 6.69
CA ASN A 105 0.17 -36.38 7.10
C ASN A 105 0.49 -35.45 8.28
N MET A 106 1.76 -35.03 8.40
CA MET A 106 2.21 -34.15 9.49
C MET A 106 1.77 -32.69 9.35
N TYR A 107 1.21 -32.30 8.21
CA TYR A 107 0.82 -30.92 7.92
C TYR A 107 -0.64 -30.81 7.52
N LYS A 108 -1.30 -29.76 7.98
CA LYS A 108 -2.65 -29.37 7.56
C LYS A 108 -2.62 -28.38 6.40
N ILE A 109 -1.63 -27.50 6.37
CA ILE A 109 -1.51 -26.45 5.36
C ILE A 109 -0.09 -26.48 4.78
N ILE A 110 0.00 -26.52 3.46
CA ILE A 110 1.27 -26.50 2.74
C ILE A 110 1.26 -25.36 1.73
N TYR A 111 2.12 -24.37 1.93
CA TYR A 111 2.36 -23.32 0.96
C TYR A 111 3.33 -23.82 -0.10
N VAL A 112 2.98 -23.63 -1.37
CA VAL A 112 3.78 -24.10 -2.50
C VAL A 112 3.98 -22.99 -3.53
N ALA A 113 5.21 -22.85 -4.02
CA ALA A 113 5.49 -21.96 -5.13
C ALA A 113 4.96 -22.55 -6.44
N PRO A 114 4.33 -21.75 -7.33
CA PRO A 114 3.71 -22.25 -8.56
C PRO A 114 4.67 -23.03 -9.44
N GLU A 115 5.97 -22.68 -9.47
CA GLU A 115 7.01 -23.36 -10.24
C GLU A 115 7.28 -24.80 -9.76
N ARG A 116 6.81 -25.17 -8.56
CA ARG A 116 6.97 -26.50 -7.98
C ARG A 116 5.84 -27.46 -8.31
N LEU A 117 4.68 -26.96 -8.71
CA LEU A 117 3.44 -27.73 -8.87
C LEU A 117 3.60 -28.92 -9.84
N LEU A 118 4.29 -28.71 -10.96
CA LEU A 118 4.46 -29.71 -12.02
C LEU A 118 5.78 -30.47 -11.96
N THR A 119 6.55 -30.35 -10.85
CA THR A 119 7.77 -31.16 -10.70
C THR A 119 7.40 -32.61 -10.37
N ASP A 120 8.07 -33.60 -11.02
CA ASP A 120 7.81 -35.03 -10.83
C ASP A 120 7.81 -35.45 -9.36
N SER A 121 8.77 -34.93 -8.58
CA SER A 121 8.90 -35.22 -7.16
C SER A 121 7.73 -34.70 -6.34
N PHE A 122 7.19 -33.51 -6.68
CA PHE A 122 6.01 -32.97 -6.00
C PHE A 122 4.73 -33.72 -6.39
N LEU A 123 4.54 -33.97 -7.68
CA LEU A 123 3.40 -34.73 -8.18
C LEU A 123 3.36 -36.14 -7.57
N SER A 124 4.51 -36.84 -7.53
CA SER A 124 4.59 -38.17 -6.90
C SER A 124 4.27 -38.15 -5.41
N THR A 125 4.65 -37.07 -4.70
CA THR A 125 4.33 -36.93 -3.26
C THR A 125 2.83 -36.66 -3.07
N ILE A 126 2.28 -35.73 -3.84
CA ILE A 126 0.87 -35.31 -3.69
C ILE A 126 -0.12 -36.39 -4.12
N SER A 127 0.23 -37.25 -5.09
CA SER A 127 -0.61 -38.37 -5.48
C SER A 127 -0.85 -39.41 -4.37
N ARG A 128 -0.05 -39.38 -3.29
CA ARG A 128 -0.16 -40.32 -2.14
C ARG A 128 -0.94 -39.76 -0.96
N VAL A 129 -1.39 -38.51 -1.03
CA VAL A 129 -2.08 -37.81 0.06
C VAL A 129 -3.42 -37.28 -0.41
N HIS A 130 -4.39 -37.22 0.50
CA HIS A 130 -5.68 -36.61 0.20
C HIS A 130 -5.58 -35.09 0.27
N VAL A 131 -5.71 -34.41 -0.89
CA VAL A 131 -5.79 -32.94 -0.99
C VAL A 131 -7.25 -32.53 -1.02
N SER A 132 -7.70 -31.85 0.02
CA SER A 132 -9.09 -31.41 0.13
C SER A 132 -9.35 -30.08 -0.56
N ILE A 133 -8.39 -29.14 -0.43
CA ILE A 133 -8.52 -27.77 -0.95
C ILE A 133 -7.21 -27.34 -1.63
N VAL A 134 -7.34 -26.67 -2.77
CA VAL A 134 -6.26 -25.89 -3.40
C VAL A 134 -6.66 -24.42 -3.33
N ALA A 135 -6.01 -23.67 -2.46
CA ALA A 135 -6.18 -22.23 -2.34
C ALA A 135 -5.14 -21.51 -3.20
N VAL A 136 -5.56 -20.54 -3.99
CA VAL A 136 -4.69 -19.70 -4.82
C VAL A 136 -4.66 -18.31 -4.22
N ASP A 137 -3.56 -17.99 -3.55
CA ASP A 137 -3.34 -16.65 -3.01
C ASP A 137 -2.74 -15.73 -4.08
N GLU A 138 -3.00 -14.43 -3.98
CA GLU A 138 -2.68 -13.42 -5.00
C GLU A 138 -3.09 -13.88 -6.42
N ALA A 139 -4.31 -14.40 -6.55
CA ALA A 139 -4.82 -15.00 -7.77
C ALA A 139 -4.79 -14.07 -9.01
N HIS A 140 -4.66 -12.74 -8.81
CA HIS A 140 -4.48 -11.78 -9.90
C HIS A 140 -3.20 -12.04 -10.73
N CYS A 141 -2.23 -12.80 -10.17
CA CYS A 141 -1.01 -13.19 -10.90
C CYS A 141 -1.29 -14.09 -12.12
N ILE A 142 -2.46 -14.71 -12.23
CA ILE A 142 -2.83 -15.53 -13.39
C ILE A 142 -3.24 -14.70 -14.62
N SER A 143 -3.70 -13.47 -14.40
CA SER A 143 -4.20 -12.60 -15.45
C SER A 143 -3.10 -11.73 -16.02
N GLN A 144 -2.99 -11.68 -17.35
CA GLN A 144 -2.12 -10.71 -18.03
C GLN A 144 -2.52 -9.25 -17.76
N TRP A 145 -3.78 -9.02 -17.43
CA TRP A 145 -4.29 -7.71 -17.03
C TRP A 145 -4.00 -7.39 -15.55
N GLY A 146 -3.50 -8.37 -14.78
CA GLY A 146 -3.06 -8.18 -13.41
C GLY A 146 -1.77 -7.34 -13.33
N GLN A 147 -1.50 -6.79 -12.16
CA GLN A 147 -0.31 -5.95 -11.94
C GLN A 147 1.01 -6.75 -11.92
N ASP A 148 0.96 -8.04 -11.56
CA ASP A 148 2.10 -8.95 -11.39
C ASP A 148 1.79 -10.28 -12.09
N PHE A 149 1.70 -10.24 -13.43
CA PHE A 149 1.46 -11.46 -14.21
C PHE A 149 2.63 -12.43 -14.09
N ARG A 150 2.32 -13.68 -13.76
CA ARG A 150 3.29 -14.78 -13.63
C ARG A 150 2.86 -15.97 -14.47
N PRO A 151 3.60 -16.31 -15.53
CA PRO A 151 3.30 -17.47 -16.39
C PRO A 151 3.13 -18.78 -15.61
N SER A 152 3.93 -18.97 -14.56
CA SER A 152 3.87 -20.14 -13.69
C SER A 152 2.50 -20.35 -13.00
N TYR A 153 1.66 -19.30 -12.86
CA TYR A 153 0.29 -19.43 -12.37
C TYR A 153 -0.64 -20.16 -13.36
N LEU A 154 -0.34 -20.15 -14.66
CA LEU A 154 -1.10 -20.91 -15.65
C LEU A 154 -0.93 -22.42 -15.45
N HIS A 155 0.16 -22.86 -14.84
CA HIS A 155 0.38 -24.26 -14.50
C HIS A 155 -0.58 -24.79 -13.42
N ILE A 156 -1.25 -23.92 -12.67
CA ILE A 156 -2.23 -24.34 -11.65
C ILE A 156 -3.35 -25.15 -12.27
N THR A 157 -3.85 -24.76 -13.42
CA THR A 157 -4.92 -25.48 -14.13
C THR A 157 -4.45 -26.85 -14.59
N GLU A 158 -3.24 -26.96 -15.11
CA GLU A 158 -2.64 -28.24 -15.47
C GLU A 158 -2.46 -29.12 -14.24
N PHE A 159 -1.96 -28.57 -13.14
CA PHE A 159 -1.82 -29.26 -11.87
C PHE A 159 -3.16 -29.81 -11.33
N LEU A 160 -4.25 -29.05 -11.45
CA LEU A 160 -5.58 -29.50 -11.02
C LEU A 160 -6.08 -30.71 -11.82
N ASN A 161 -5.63 -30.90 -13.05
CA ASN A 161 -5.99 -32.05 -13.87
C ASN A 161 -5.27 -33.35 -13.48
N TYR A 162 -4.25 -33.30 -12.60
CA TYR A 162 -3.60 -34.50 -12.07
C TYR A 162 -4.41 -35.21 -10.99
N PHE A 163 -5.43 -34.57 -10.43
CA PHE A 163 -6.26 -35.20 -9.40
C PHE A 163 -7.37 -36.03 -10.02
N GLU A 164 -7.46 -37.29 -9.63
CA GLU A 164 -8.60 -38.18 -10.00
C GLU A 164 -9.92 -37.58 -9.49
N HIS A 165 -9.90 -37.09 -8.25
CA HIS A 165 -10.99 -36.33 -7.66
C HIS A 165 -10.52 -34.87 -7.45
N ARG A 166 -11.10 -33.98 -8.25
CA ARG A 166 -10.73 -32.55 -8.21
C ARG A 166 -10.98 -31.99 -6.80
N PRO A 167 -9.96 -31.42 -6.13
CA PRO A 167 -10.14 -30.74 -4.86
C PRO A 167 -10.99 -29.47 -5.02
N VAL A 168 -11.52 -28.96 -3.91
CA VAL A 168 -12.15 -27.65 -3.89
C VAL A 168 -11.11 -26.60 -4.23
N VAL A 169 -11.42 -25.70 -5.19
CA VAL A 169 -10.51 -24.61 -5.57
C VAL A 169 -11.03 -23.31 -5.01
N SER A 170 -10.15 -22.60 -4.31
CA SER A 170 -10.46 -21.27 -3.80
C SER A 170 -9.42 -20.24 -4.24
N ALA A 171 -9.86 -19.10 -4.74
CA ALA A 171 -9.02 -18.03 -5.23
C ALA A 171 -9.18 -16.76 -4.40
N PHE A 172 -8.06 -16.09 -4.06
CA PHE A 172 -8.07 -14.90 -3.24
C PHE A 172 -7.15 -13.83 -3.83
N THR A 173 -7.61 -12.58 -3.82
CA THR A 173 -6.78 -11.44 -4.20
C THR A 173 -7.22 -10.18 -3.47
N ALA A 174 -6.28 -9.21 -3.35
CA ALA A 174 -6.59 -7.89 -2.78
C ALA A 174 -7.05 -6.90 -3.86
N THR A 175 -6.60 -7.07 -5.08
CA THR A 175 -6.76 -6.10 -6.18
C THR A 175 -7.17 -6.83 -7.45
N ALA A 176 -8.40 -6.66 -7.87
CA ALA A 176 -8.87 -7.21 -9.13
C ALA A 176 -9.94 -6.29 -9.74
N THR A 177 -9.65 -5.74 -10.91
CA THR A 177 -10.65 -5.09 -11.76
C THR A 177 -11.66 -6.12 -12.28
N PRO A 178 -12.84 -5.72 -12.79
CA PRO A 178 -13.79 -6.68 -13.36
C PRO A 178 -13.17 -7.62 -14.38
N GLN A 179 -12.34 -7.11 -15.29
CA GLN A 179 -11.62 -7.93 -16.28
C GLN A 179 -10.72 -9.00 -15.63
N VAL A 180 -9.94 -8.63 -14.61
CA VAL A 180 -9.06 -9.56 -13.89
C VAL A 180 -9.86 -10.64 -13.15
N ARG A 181 -11.06 -10.29 -12.66
CA ARG A 181 -11.96 -11.26 -11.98
C ARG A 181 -12.46 -12.33 -12.95
N ASP A 182 -12.86 -11.93 -14.15
CA ASP A 182 -13.30 -12.83 -15.20
C ASP A 182 -12.17 -13.78 -15.64
N ASP A 183 -10.96 -13.24 -15.80
CA ASP A 183 -9.76 -14.02 -16.11
C ASP A 183 -9.45 -15.06 -15.03
N ILE A 184 -9.52 -14.69 -13.75
CA ILE A 184 -9.27 -15.62 -12.63
C ILE A 184 -10.25 -16.79 -12.67
N ILE A 185 -11.55 -16.52 -12.85
CA ILE A 185 -12.57 -17.55 -12.92
C ILE A 185 -12.29 -18.48 -14.12
N HIS A 186 -11.99 -17.90 -15.27
CA HIS A 186 -11.76 -18.63 -16.51
C HIS A 186 -10.49 -19.49 -16.43
N TYR A 187 -9.34 -18.88 -16.12
CA TYR A 187 -8.04 -19.58 -16.17
C TYR A 187 -7.87 -20.59 -15.03
N LEU A 188 -8.47 -20.40 -13.85
CA LEU A 188 -8.45 -21.43 -12.80
C LEU A 188 -9.53 -22.50 -12.99
N GLY A 189 -10.42 -22.35 -13.97
CA GLY A 189 -11.52 -23.29 -14.20
C GLY A 189 -12.42 -23.43 -12.99
N LEU A 190 -12.77 -22.32 -12.31
CA LEU A 190 -13.63 -22.35 -11.13
C LEU A 190 -15.05 -22.78 -11.49
N GLN A 191 -15.57 -23.78 -10.77
CA GLN A 191 -16.87 -24.38 -11.05
C GLN A 191 -17.97 -23.71 -10.21
N SER A 192 -18.76 -22.84 -10.83
CA SER A 192 -19.86 -22.10 -10.16
C SER A 192 -19.46 -21.57 -8.78
N PRO A 193 -18.36 -20.81 -8.69
CA PRO A 193 -17.78 -20.43 -7.40
C PRO A 193 -18.75 -19.56 -6.58
N VAL A 194 -18.69 -19.71 -5.27
CA VAL A 194 -19.26 -18.69 -4.39
C VAL A 194 -18.37 -17.46 -4.46
N TYR A 195 -18.91 -16.38 -5.01
CA TYR A 195 -18.19 -15.17 -5.30
C TYR A 195 -18.49 -14.08 -4.26
N VAL A 196 -17.44 -13.53 -3.67
CA VAL A 196 -17.54 -12.43 -2.71
C VAL A 196 -16.55 -11.34 -3.09
N VAL A 197 -17.05 -10.15 -3.31
CA VAL A 197 -16.25 -8.92 -3.37
C VAL A 197 -16.60 -8.09 -2.15
N THR A 198 -15.64 -7.88 -1.28
CA THR A 198 -15.81 -6.90 -0.20
C THR A 198 -15.46 -5.52 -0.71
N SER A 199 -15.99 -4.49 -0.07
CA SER A 199 -15.74 -3.11 -0.48
C SER A 199 -14.24 -2.79 -0.48
N PHE A 200 -13.82 -2.05 -1.51
CA PHE A 200 -12.49 -1.42 -1.58
C PHE A 200 -12.43 -0.14 -0.74
N ASP A 201 -13.55 0.30 -0.20
CA ASP A 201 -13.56 1.49 0.65
C ASP A 201 -12.86 1.23 1.99
N ARG A 202 -11.90 2.08 2.27
CA ARG A 202 -11.14 2.12 3.52
C ARG A 202 -11.39 3.49 4.15
N PRO A 203 -12.52 3.67 4.88
CA PRO A 203 -12.92 4.98 5.41
C PRO A 203 -11.88 5.59 6.37
N ASN A 204 -11.07 4.78 7.00
CA ASN A 204 -9.98 5.21 7.87
C ASN A 204 -8.74 5.73 7.14
N LEU A 205 -8.64 5.58 5.80
CA LEU A 205 -7.52 6.09 5.02
C LEU A 205 -7.86 7.47 4.43
N ARG A 206 -6.98 8.43 4.64
CA ARG A 206 -7.00 9.71 3.95
C ARG A 206 -6.04 9.67 2.77
N PHE A 207 -6.50 10.04 1.58
CA PHE A 207 -5.69 10.08 0.36
C PHE A 207 -5.36 11.52 -0.02
N ASP A 208 -4.08 11.80 -0.26
CA ASP A 208 -3.58 13.10 -0.70
C ASP A 208 -2.63 12.93 -1.90
N VAL A 209 -2.75 13.80 -2.90
CA VAL A 209 -1.80 13.91 -4.02
C VAL A 209 -1.21 15.30 -4.01
N LEU A 210 0.05 15.39 -3.62
CA LEU A 210 0.82 16.65 -3.55
C LEU A 210 1.70 16.79 -4.80
N LYS A 211 1.89 18.02 -5.26
CA LYS A 211 2.72 18.35 -6.43
C LYS A 211 3.83 19.33 -6.02
N PRO A 212 4.78 18.89 -5.16
CA PRO A 212 5.77 19.77 -4.56
C PRO A 212 6.86 20.15 -5.56
N SER A 213 7.44 21.35 -5.37
CA SER A 213 8.66 21.80 -6.05
C SER A 213 9.91 21.04 -5.57
N SER A 214 9.92 20.57 -4.32
CA SER A 214 10.95 19.72 -3.72
C SER A 214 10.31 18.56 -2.96
N LYS A 215 10.42 17.34 -3.50
CA LYS A 215 9.90 16.13 -2.85
C LYS A 215 10.63 15.84 -1.53
N GLU A 216 11.97 15.97 -1.54
CA GLU A 216 12.81 15.74 -0.36
C GLU A 216 12.44 16.69 0.78
N GLY A 217 12.37 17.99 0.51
CA GLY A 217 11.95 18.99 1.50
C GLY A 217 10.54 18.73 2.05
N THR A 218 9.64 18.25 1.19
CA THR A 218 8.29 17.88 1.60
C THR A 218 8.28 16.65 2.51
N VAL A 219 9.05 15.61 2.19
CA VAL A 219 9.19 14.42 3.06
C VAL A 219 9.72 14.82 4.43
N ILE A 220 10.78 15.65 4.48
CA ILE A 220 11.33 16.11 5.77
C ILE A 220 10.26 16.82 6.60
N LYS A 221 9.49 17.74 6.02
CA LYS A 221 8.38 18.43 6.70
C LYS A 221 7.32 17.43 7.20
N LEU A 222 6.90 16.50 6.34
CA LEU A 222 5.91 15.49 6.70
C LEU A 222 6.37 14.60 7.87
N LEU A 223 7.65 14.21 7.91
CA LEU A 223 8.21 13.41 9.01
C LEU A 223 8.34 14.23 10.30
N GLN A 224 8.70 15.51 10.23
CA GLN A 224 8.73 16.39 11.40
C GLN A 224 7.36 16.53 12.09
N GLU A 225 6.28 16.50 11.31
CA GLU A 225 4.91 16.55 11.82
C GLU A 225 4.43 15.19 12.40
N ARG A 226 5.19 14.09 12.19
CA ARG A 226 4.80 12.70 12.50
C ARG A 226 5.88 11.93 13.26
N GLN A 227 6.66 12.61 14.10
CA GLN A 227 7.86 12.07 14.76
C GLN A 227 7.60 10.76 15.54
N ASP A 228 6.43 10.65 16.20
CA ASP A 228 6.08 9.50 17.04
C ASP A 228 5.27 8.43 16.32
N LYS A 229 5.18 8.50 14.98
CA LYS A 229 4.37 7.59 14.18
C LYS A 229 5.22 6.70 13.29
N SER A 230 4.80 5.45 13.15
CA SER A 230 5.40 4.50 12.22
C SER A 230 4.90 4.74 10.79
N GLY A 231 5.81 4.73 9.81
CA GLY A 231 5.44 4.97 8.42
C GLY A 231 6.33 4.30 7.39
N ILE A 232 5.84 4.22 6.15
CA ILE A 232 6.56 3.66 5.01
C ILE A 232 6.68 4.71 3.92
N ILE A 233 7.86 4.83 3.31
CA ILE A 233 8.11 5.70 2.16
C ILE A 233 8.49 4.82 0.97
N TYR A 234 7.65 4.81 -0.07
CA TYR A 234 7.91 4.05 -1.29
C TYR A 234 8.63 4.89 -2.34
N CYS A 235 9.75 4.37 -2.85
CA CYS A 235 10.52 4.93 -3.95
C CYS A 235 10.52 3.97 -5.15
N SER A 236 10.57 4.52 -6.37
CA SER A 236 10.56 3.72 -7.60
C SER A 236 11.89 3.05 -7.90
N THR A 237 13.02 3.57 -7.40
CA THR A 237 14.36 3.05 -7.69
C THR A 237 15.16 2.78 -6.42
N ARG A 238 16.10 1.82 -6.49
CA ARG A 238 17.06 1.54 -5.40
C ARG A 238 17.86 2.77 -5.05
N LYS A 239 18.30 3.53 -6.05
CA LYS A 239 19.06 4.77 -5.87
C LYS A 239 18.27 5.84 -5.10
N ASP A 240 16.98 5.99 -5.38
CA ASP A 240 16.14 6.94 -4.63
C ASP A 240 15.98 6.49 -3.17
N VAL A 241 15.88 5.17 -2.92
CA VAL A 241 15.85 4.61 -1.55
C VAL A 241 17.12 4.96 -0.80
N ASP A 242 18.30 4.68 -1.38
CA ASP A 242 19.58 4.94 -0.74
C ASP A 242 19.77 6.44 -0.46
N ASN A 243 19.61 7.29 -1.48
CA ASN A 243 19.80 8.74 -1.35
C ASN A 243 18.85 9.37 -0.31
N LEU A 244 17.56 8.98 -0.35
CA LEU A 244 16.58 9.52 0.59
C LEU A 244 16.87 9.04 2.02
N THR A 245 17.26 7.78 2.20
CA THR A 245 17.62 7.23 3.51
C THR A 245 18.81 7.98 4.10
N ASP A 246 19.89 8.18 3.33
CA ASP A 246 21.08 8.89 3.77
C ASP A 246 20.74 10.32 4.18
N THR A 247 19.96 11.05 3.33
CA THR A 247 19.49 12.41 3.67
C THR A 247 18.69 12.45 4.97
N LEU A 248 17.80 11.47 5.20
CA LEU A 248 16.97 11.44 6.40
C LEU A 248 17.77 11.06 7.66
N LEU A 249 18.75 10.16 7.55
CA LEU A 249 19.69 9.84 8.62
C LEU A 249 20.52 11.05 9.03
N ASP A 250 21.05 11.82 8.05
CA ASP A 250 21.81 13.05 8.29
C ASP A 250 20.96 14.12 9.00
N LYS A 251 19.63 14.10 8.82
CA LYS A 251 18.68 14.95 9.54
C LYS A 251 18.24 14.42 10.90
N GLY A 252 18.76 13.25 11.32
CA GLY A 252 18.50 12.65 12.62
C GLY A 252 17.19 11.85 12.72
N PHE A 253 16.55 11.49 11.60
CA PHE A 253 15.36 10.64 11.62
C PHE A 253 15.71 9.17 11.88
N ALA A 254 14.85 8.46 12.62
CA ALA A 254 14.98 7.03 12.89
C ALA A 254 14.47 6.20 11.70
N VAL A 255 15.24 6.17 10.61
CA VAL A 255 14.87 5.49 9.36
C VAL A 255 15.71 4.24 9.13
N THR A 256 15.15 3.30 8.34
CA THR A 256 15.85 2.16 7.77
C THR A 256 15.42 1.98 6.31
N LYS A 257 16.10 1.11 5.53
CA LYS A 257 15.86 0.94 4.10
C LYS A 257 15.63 -0.52 3.70
N TYR A 258 14.89 -0.70 2.59
CA TYR A 258 14.67 -2.04 2.03
C TYR A 258 14.54 -2.01 0.51
N HIS A 259 15.40 -2.76 -0.19
CA HIS A 259 15.28 -3.04 -1.63
C HIS A 259 16.01 -4.33 -1.99
N ALA A 260 15.67 -4.91 -3.14
CA ALA A 260 16.20 -6.20 -3.58
C ALA A 260 17.73 -6.22 -3.83
N GLY A 261 18.40 -5.06 -3.92
CA GLY A 261 19.85 -4.94 -4.09
C GLY A 261 20.64 -5.10 -2.79
N LEU A 262 20.00 -5.07 -1.63
CA LEU A 262 20.67 -5.28 -0.34
C LEU A 262 20.98 -6.77 -0.12
N PRO A 263 22.06 -7.10 0.61
CA PRO A 263 22.32 -8.45 1.10
C PRO A 263 21.15 -9.02 1.90
N GLU A 264 20.93 -10.33 1.85
CA GLU A 264 19.80 -10.98 2.54
C GLU A 264 19.81 -10.70 4.06
N VAL A 265 20.97 -10.75 4.69
CA VAL A 265 21.15 -10.47 6.12
C VAL A 265 20.71 -9.04 6.44
N GLU A 266 21.20 -8.05 5.71
CA GLU A 266 20.85 -6.64 5.91
C GLU A 266 19.35 -6.38 5.68
N ARG A 267 18.75 -7.04 4.67
CA ARG A 267 17.31 -6.95 4.43
C ARG A 267 16.48 -7.44 5.62
N HIS A 268 16.91 -8.57 6.23
CA HIS A 268 16.23 -9.11 7.42
C HIS A 268 16.41 -8.21 8.63
N GLU A 269 17.62 -7.72 8.90
CA GLU A 269 17.90 -6.80 10.01
C GLU A 269 17.09 -5.51 9.88
N ASN A 270 17.08 -4.89 8.71
CA ASN A 270 16.34 -3.66 8.43
C ASN A 270 14.82 -3.87 8.54
N GLN A 271 14.31 -5.01 8.08
CA GLN A 271 12.93 -5.40 8.25
C GLN A 271 12.56 -5.58 9.73
N ASP A 272 13.39 -6.27 10.49
CA ASP A 272 13.22 -6.48 11.91
C ASP A 272 13.26 -5.15 12.68
N ASP A 273 14.18 -4.26 12.35
CA ASP A 273 14.27 -2.93 12.94
C ASP A 273 12.96 -2.14 12.79
N PHE A 274 12.32 -2.24 11.62
CA PHE A 274 11.04 -1.61 11.40
C PHE A 274 9.88 -2.34 12.08
N ILE A 275 9.86 -3.68 12.03
CA ILE A 275 8.79 -4.50 12.62
C ILE A 275 8.77 -4.37 14.14
N TYR A 276 9.96 -4.33 14.78
CA TYR A 276 10.12 -4.22 16.23
C TYR A 276 10.16 -2.77 16.75
N ASP A 277 9.78 -1.79 15.91
CA ASP A 277 9.74 -0.35 16.26
C ASP A 277 11.11 0.24 16.68
N ARG A 278 12.25 -0.43 16.37
CA ARG A 278 13.59 0.13 16.57
C ARG A 278 13.88 1.30 15.60
N ARG A 279 13.27 1.24 14.42
CA ARG A 279 13.21 2.32 13.44
C ARG A 279 11.75 2.60 13.08
N SER A 280 11.34 3.84 13.19
CA SER A 280 9.94 4.23 12.96
C SER A 280 9.58 4.38 11.49
N VAL A 281 10.56 4.60 10.61
CA VAL A 281 10.33 4.84 9.18
C VAL A 281 11.09 3.84 8.32
N MET A 282 10.38 3.20 7.39
CA MET A 282 10.96 2.35 6.35
C MET A 282 10.96 3.11 5.02
N VAL A 283 12.13 3.26 4.39
CA VAL A 283 12.26 3.75 3.01
C VAL A 283 12.51 2.55 2.10
N ALA A 284 11.65 2.31 1.12
CA ALA A 284 11.74 1.06 0.36
C ALA A 284 11.27 1.17 -1.10
N THR A 285 11.69 0.19 -1.91
CA THR A 285 11.02 -0.10 -3.18
C THR A 285 9.79 -0.99 -2.95
N ASN A 286 9.00 -1.26 -4.00
CA ASN A 286 7.88 -2.21 -3.98
C ASN A 286 8.28 -3.64 -3.53
N ALA A 287 9.58 -3.97 -3.52
CA ALA A 287 10.08 -5.23 -2.96
C ALA A 287 9.79 -5.37 -1.45
N PHE A 288 9.63 -4.24 -0.73
CA PHE A 288 9.17 -4.20 0.65
C PHE A 288 7.64 -4.13 0.64
N GLY A 289 7.02 -5.27 0.62
CA GLY A 289 5.58 -5.15 0.50
C GLY A 289 4.82 -6.41 0.78
N MET A 290 4.96 -7.38 -0.04
CA MET A 290 4.18 -8.61 0.07
C MET A 290 4.70 -9.44 1.27
N GLY A 291 3.82 -9.68 2.26
CA GLY A 291 4.16 -10.43 3.48
C GLY A 291 4.30 -9.61 4.77
N ILE A 292 4.39 -8.28 4.69
CA ILE A 292 4.55 -7.47 5.90
C ILE A 292 3.19 -7.19 6.52
N ASP A 293 3.00 -7.67 7.73
CA ASP A 293 1.76 -7.50 8.51
C ASP A 293 1.97 -6.63 9.77
N LYS A 294 2.63 -5.47 9.59
CA LYS A 294 2.72 -4.46 10.64
C LYS A 294 1.42 -3.66 10.67
N SER A 295 0.66 -3.79 11.76
CA SER A 295 -0.70 -3.22 11.86
C SER A 295 -0.72 -1.72 12.17
N ASN A 296 0.32 -1.20 12.83
CA ASN A 296 0.39 0.18 13.34
C ASN A 296 1.10 1.17 12.41
N VAL A 297 1.03 0.98 11.10
CA VAL A 297 1.55 1.94 10.13
C VAL A 297 0.58 3.11 10.00
N ALA A 298 0.96 4.28 10.50
CA ALA A 298 0.10 5.45 10.54
C ALA A 298 0.10 6.25 9.23
N TYR A 299 1.12 6.11 8.40
CA TYR A 299 1.16 6.78 7.09
C TYR A 299 1.99 5.99 6.07
N VAL A 300 1.60 6.13 4.81
CA VAL A 300 2.36 5.68 3.64
C VAL A 300 2.60 6.88 2.73
N ILE A 301 3.86 7.16 2.43
CA ILE A 301 4.27 8.21 1.50
C ILE A 301 4.80 7.55 0.24
N HIS A 302 4.23 7.87 -0.92
CA HIS A 302 4.81 7.53 -2.21
C HIS A 302 5.69 8.69 -2.67
N TYR A 303 7.00 8.53 -2.55
CA TYR A 303 8.00 9.52 -3.01
C TYR A 303 7.97 9.67 -4.53
N ASN A 304 7.74 8.57 -5.25
CA ASN A 304 7.47 8.55 -6.68
C ASN A 304 6.08 7.95 -6.95
N MET A 305 5.49 8.33 -8.08
CA MET A 305 4.22 7.76 -8.54
C MET A 305 4.38 6.26 -8.86
N PRO A 306 3.56 5.36 -8.30
CA PRO A 306 3.51 3.94 -8.69
C PRO A 306 3.14 3.75 -10.16
N GLN A 307 3.44 2.57 -10.72
CA GLN A 307 3.18 2.27 -12.13
C GLN A 307 1.70 1.99 -12.43
N SER A 308 0.90 1.65 -11.42
CA SER A 308 -0.52 1.32 -11.58
C SER A 308 -1.34 1.69 -10.34
N MET A 309 -2.67 1.75 -10.51
CA MET A 309 -3.61 1.99 -9.42
C MET A 309 -3.66 0.82 -8.44
N GLU A 310 -3.47 -0.40 -8.92
CA GLU A 310 -3.43 -1.62 -8.09
C GLU A 310 -2.22 -1.60 -7.17
N ALA A 311 -1.02 -1.29 -7.70
CA ALA A 311 0.19 -1.15 -6.91
C ALA A 311 0.04 -0.05 -5.86
N TYR A 312 -0.47 1.13 -6.27
CA TYR A 312 -0.77 2.22 -5.35
C TYR A 312 -1.71 1.80 -4.23
N TYR A 313 -2.84 1.16 -4.56
CA TYR A 313 -3.83 0.75 -3.58
C TYR A 313 -3.30 -0.32 -2.63
N GLN A 314 -2.53 -1.28 -3.13
CA GLN A 314 -1.91 -2.34 -2.33
C GLN A 314 -0.86 -1.79 -1.36
N GLU A 315 -0.03 -0.84 -1.80
CA GLU A 315 1.00 -0.17 -0.99
C GLU A 315 0.38 0.79 0.03
N ALA A 316 -0.55 1.64 -0.39
CA ALA A 316 -1.31 2.54 0.48
C ALA A 316 -2.14 1.77 1.53
N GLY A 317 -2.69 0.61 1.16
CA GLY A 317 -3.47 -0.27 2.03
C GLY A 317 -2.70 -0.89 3.20
N ARG A 318 -1.37 -0.68 3.28
CA ARG A 318 -0.56 -1.07 4.46
C ARG A 318 -0.78 -0.15 5.64
N ALA A 319 -1.21 1.09 5.38
CA ALA A 319 -1.57 2.02 6.44
C ALA A 319 -2.88 1.61 7.12
N GLY A 320 -2.99 1.85 8.42
CA GLY A 320 -4.21 1.71 9.21
C GLY A 320 -4.86 0.32 9.15
N ARG A 321 -4.09 -0.77 9.18
CA ARG A 321 -4.65 -2.13 9.16
C ARG A 321 -5.41 -2.48 10.42
N ASP A 322 -5.09 -1.84 11.52
CA ASP A 322 -5.78 -1.95 12.80
C ASP A 322 -7.09 -1.15 12.87
N GLY A 323 -7.45 -0.44 11.79
CA GLY A 323 -8.64 0.40 11.70
C GLY A 323 -8.44 1.82 12.20
N SER A 324 -7.25 2.18 12.70
CA SER A 324 -6.92 3.56 13.07
C SER A 324 -6.86 4.46 11.82
N GLU A 325 -7.08 5.76 12.03
CA GLU A 325 -6.93 6.76 10.96
C GLU A 325 -5.48 6.79 10.48
N ALA A 326 -5.30 6.77 9.15
CA ALA A 326 -3.99 6.76 8.54
C ALA A 326 -3.97 7.57 7.24
N GLU A 327 -2.79 8.03 6.86
CA GLU A 327 -2.59 8.93 5.72
C GLU A 327 -1.83 8.24 4.58
N CYS A 328 -2.33 8.43 3.36
CA CYS A 328 -1.72 7.93 2.12
C CYS A 328 -1.37 9.13 1.25
N ILE A 329 -0.11 9.54 1.24
CA ILE A 329 0.37 10.76 0.60
C ILE A 329 1.20 10.41 -0.62
N LEU A 330 0.81 10.88 -1.80
CA LEU A 330 1.55 10.68 -3.04
C LEU A 330 2.19 11.99 -3.48
N LEU A 331 3.52 11.99 -3.66
CA LEU A 331 4.28 13.12 -4.18
C LEU A 331 4.46 12.96 -5.69
N PHE A 332 3.66 13.68 -6.47
CA PHE A 332 3.64 13.57 -7.92
C PHE A 332 4.45 14.65 -8.61
N SER A 333 5.26 14.25 -9.58
CA SER A 333 5.92 15.14 -10.54
C SER A 333 5.85 14.55 -11.96
N ALA A 334 6.00 15.41 -12.98
CA ALA A 334 6.03 14.94 -14.37
C ALA A 334 7.21 13.98 -14.65
N ARG A 335 8.31 14.11 -13.90
CA ARG A 335 9.47 13.22 -14.00
C ARG A 335 9.14 11.79 -13.64
N ASP A 336 8.19 11.57 -12.72
CA ASP A 336 7.76 10.22 -12.36
C ASP A 336 7.19 9.46 -13.55
N ILE A 337 6.51 10.16 -14.47
CA ILE A 337 5.96 9.55 -15.68
C ILE A 337 7.08 9.01 -16.57
N ILE A 338 8.17 9.77 -16.71
CA ILE A 338 9.33 9.37 -17.51
C ILE A 338 9.98 8.13 -16.87
N THR A 339 10.22 8.18 -15.56
CA THR A 339 10.79 7.07 -14.81
C THR A 339 9.92 5.81 -14.89
N ALA A 340 8.60 5.96 -14.72
CA ALA A 340 7.67 4.82 -14.79
C ALA A 340 7.64 4.20 -16.18
N LYS A 341 7.63 5.00 -17.25
CA LYS A 341 7.72 4.49 -18.63
C LYS A 341 9.01 3.74 -18.87
N PHE A 342 10.14 4.33 -18.49
CA PHE A 342 11.45 3.68 -18.60
C PHE A 342 11.48 2.33 -17.88
N LEU A 343 10.98 2.25 -16.66
CA LEU A 343 10.91 1.01 -15.90
C LEU A 343 10.00 -0.04 -16.58
N ILE A 344 8.87 0.36 -17.16
CA ILE A 344 7.99 -0.56 -17.89
C ILE A 344 8.68 -1.08 -19.16
N GLU A 345 9.34 -0.22 -19.92
CA GLU A 345 10.04 -0.59 -21.15
C GLU A 345 11.22 -1.54 -20.89
N HIS A 346 11.87 -1.43 -19.72
CA HIS A 346 13.03 -2.25 -19.36
C HIS A 346 12.71 -3.39 -18.36
N SER A 347 11.45 -3.57 -17.97
CA SER A 347 11.03 -4.64 -17.04
C SER A 347 10.91 -6.02 -17.69
N SER A 348 11.17 -6.14 -18.99
CA SER A 348 10.94 -7.34 -19.79
C SER A 348 12.03 -8.41 -19.71
N GLU A 349 12.87 -8.41 -18.67
CA GLU A 349 13.87 -9.45 -18.42
C GLU A 349 13.29 -10.76 -17.86
N ASN A 350 11.96 -10.94 -17.87
CA ASN A 350 11.38 -12.21 -17.49
C ASN A 350 11.63 -13.23 -18.60
N GLU A 351 12.58 -14.13 -18.39
CA GLU A 351 13.00 -15.19 -19.32
C GLU A 351 11.87 -16.20 -19.61
N GLU A 352 10.85 -16.26 -18.78
CA GLU A 352 9.69 -17.16 -18.92
C GLU A 352 8.69 -16.69 -19.99
N LEU A 353 8.78 -15.43 -20.47
CA LEU A 353 7.85 -14.84 -21.43
C LEU A 353 8.39 -14.89 -22.85
N THR A 354 7.53 -15.25 -23.81
CA THR A 354 7.82 -15.05 -25.25
C THR A 354 7.83 -13.55 -25.59
N ASP A 355 8.45 -13.18 -26.71
CA ASP A 355 8.54 -11.77 -27.12
C ASP A 355 7.15 -11.16 -27.40
N GLU A 356 6.20 -11.96 -27.89
CA GLU A 356 4.81 -11.54 -28.07
C GLU A 356 4.13 -11.27 -26.73
N GLN A 357 4.33 -12.17 -25.75
CA GLN A 357 3.81 -11.98 -24.40
C GLN A 357 4.43 -10.77 -23.71
N LYS A 358 5.74 -10.54 -23.85
CA LYS A 358 6.43 -9.33 -23.34
C LYS A 358 5.81 -8.07 -23.92
N THR A 359 5.61 -8.01 -25.23
CA THR A 359 4.99 -6.86 -25.89
C THR A 359 3.57 -6.61 -25.37
N GLN A 360 2.79 -7.66 -25.20
CA GLN A 360 1.41 -7.55 -24.69
C GLN A 360 1.38 -7.05 -23.24
N VAL A 361 2.23 -7.61 -22.36
CA VAL A 361 2.34 -7.19 -20.95
C VAL A 361 2.78 -5.73 -20.85
N GLN A 362 3.76 -5.29 -21.66
CA GLN A 362 4.19 -3.88 -21.70
C GLN A 362 3.06 -2.95 -22.14
N LYS A 363 2.30 -3.31 -23.18
CA LYS A 363 1.16 -2.52 -23.64
C LYS A 363 0.11 -2.35 -22.56
N GLN A 364 -0.19 -3.41 -21.82
CA GLN A 364 -1.14 -3.38 -20.72
C GLN A 364 -0.61 -2.56 -19.53
N ALA A 365 0.70 -2.69 -19.20
CA ALA A 365 1.34 -1.88 -18.19
C ALA A 365 1.28 -0.39 -18.52
N MET A 366 1.47 -0.01 -19.79
CA MET A 366 1.30 1.37 -20.25
C MET A 366 -0.15 1.87 -20.11
N GLN A 367 -1.15 1.03 -20.36
CA GLN A 367 -2.56 1.39 -20.15
C GLN A 367 -2.88 1.62 -18.66
N ARG A 368 -2.37 0.77 -17.77
CA ARG A 368 -2.49 0.95 -16.31
C ARG A 368 -1.79 2.24 -15.84
N LEU A 369 -0.60 2.52 -16.39
CA LEU A 369 0.12 3.76 -16.09
C LEU A 369 -0.70 5.01 -16.48
N VAL A 370 -1.40 5.01 -17.61
CA VAL A 370 -2.28 6.12 -18.01
C VAL A 370 -3.37 6.37 -16.97
N LYS A 371 -3.96 5.31 -16.40
CA LYS A 371 -4.96 5.44 -15.32
C LYS A 371 -4.35 6.04 -14.05
N MET A 372 -3.15 5.61 -13.67
CA MET A 372 -2.43 6.16 -12.52
C MET A 372 -2.08 7.64 -12.71
N ILE A 373 -1.61 8.04 -13.89
CA ILE A 373 -1.38 9.44 -14.25
C ILE A 373 -2.67 10.25 -14.13
N SER A 374 -3.79 9.71 -14.62
CA SER A 374 -5.09 10.37 -14.55
C SER A 374 -5.54 10.56 -13.09
N TYR A 375 -5.29 9.58 -12.22
CA TYR A 375 -5.51 9.72 -10.78
C TYR A 375 -4.68 10.86 -10.17
N CYS A 376 -3.39 10.96 -10.49
CA CYS A 376 -2.52 12.02 -9.99
C CYS A 376 -2.91 13.43 -10.48
N ARG A 377 -3.65 13.51 -11.57
CA ARG A 377 -4.07 14.77 -12.22
C ARG A 377 -5.51 15.16 -11.95
N THR A 378 -6.30 14.25 -11.39
CA THR A 378 -7.73 14.52 -11.17
C THR A 378 -7.94 15.62 -10.14
N SER A 379 -8.99 16.43 -10.36
CA SER A 379 -9.56 17.33 -9.37
C SER A 379 -10.79 16.73 -8.66
N LYS A 380 -11.25 15.55 -9.11
CA LYS A 380 -12.35 14.81 -8.47
C LYS A 380 -11.91 14.21 -7.14
N CYS A 381 -12.85 13.70 -6.37
CA CYS A 381 -12.58 12.98 -5.14
C CYS A 381 -11.61 11.80 -5.38
N LEU A 382 -10.48 11.78 -4.67
CA LEU A 382 -9.46 10.74 -4.83
C LEU A 382 -9.97 9.36 -4.43
N ARG A 383 -10.76 9.27 -3.36
CA ARG A 383 -11.38 8.02 -2.91
C ARG A 383 -12.38 7.49 -3.93
N SER A 384 -13.25 8.35 -4.43
CA SER A 384 -14.24 7.97 -5.46
C SER A 384 -13.56 7.47 -6.73
N TYR A 385 -12.44 8.08 -7.13
CA TYR A 385 -11.66 7.61 -8.28
C TYR A 385 -11.12 6.19 -8.08
N ILE A 386 -10.62 5.86 -6.87
CA ILE A 386 -10.15 4.51 -6.53
C ILE A 386 -11.30 3.50 -6.61
N LEU A 387 -12.44 3.81 -6.01
CA LEU A 387 -13.62 2.93 -6.01
C LEU A 387 -14.16 2.69 -7.43
N GLU A 388 -14.27 3.77 -8.24
CA GLU A 388 -14.67 3.68 -9.65
C GLU A 388 -13.71 2.79 -10.45
N TYR A 389 -12.39 2.91 -10.22
CA TYR A 389 -11.38 2.09 -10.88
C TYR A 389 -11.58 0.59 -10.65
N PHE A 390 -11.96 0.19 -9.43
CA PHE A 390 -12.24 -1.20 -9.08
C PHE A 390 -13.69 -1.64 -9.36
N GLY A 391 -14.49 -0.76 -10.00
CA GLY A 391 -15.87 -1.06 -10.39
C GLY A 391 -16.87 -1.03 -9.24
N GLU A 392 -16.60 -0.24 -8.19
CA GLU A 392 -17.49 -0.05 -7.05
C GLU A 392 -18.23 1.29 -7.15
N SER A 393 -19.51 1.28 -6.79
CA SER A 393 -20.31 2.51 -6.68
C SER A 393 -19.78 3.38 -5.53
N HIS A 394 -19.79 4.68 -5.72
CA HIS A 394 -19.19 5.62 -4.77
C HIS A 394 -19.95 6.96 -4.76
N PRO A 395 -19.89 7.72 -3.64
CA PRO A 395 -20.36 9.09 -3.61
C PRO A 395 -19.45 10.01 -4.45
N GLU A 396 -19.97 11.12 -4.92
CA GLU A 396 -19.18 12.12 -5.67
C GLU A 396 -18.05 12.73 -4.83
N SER A 397 -18.25 12.84 -3.52
CA SER A 397 -17.29 13.41 -2.56
C SER A 397 -17.25 12.59 -1.27
N CYS A 398 -16.04 12.29 -0.79
CA CYS A 398 -15.86 11.60 0.49
C CYS A 398 -15.71 12.56 1.69
N GLY A 399 -15.54 13.86 1.46
CA GLY A 399 -15.30 14.86 2.51
C GLY A 399 -14.02 14.69 3.33
N HIS A 400 -13.12 13.75 2.94
CA HIS A 400 -11.96 13.37 3.76
C HIS A 400 -10.63 13.35 2.99
N CYS A 401 -10.64 13.23 1.65
CA CYS A 401 -9.41 13.26 0.85
C CYS A 401 -8.90 14.68 0.59
N GLY A 402 -7.65 14.77 0.14
CA GLY A 402 -7.01 16.06 -0.17
C GLY A 402 -7.81 16.93 -1.13
N ASN A 403 -8.36 16.36 -2.21
CA ASN A 403 -9.14 17.12 -3.18
C ASN A 403 -10.50 17.60 -2.61
N CYS A 404 -11.15 16.84 -1.72
CA CYS A 404 -12.40 17.25 -1.10
C CYS A 404 -12.21 18.36 -0.04
N ASN A 405 -11.05 18.36 0.64
CA ASN A 405 -10.74 19.31 1.72
C ASN A 405 -9.87 20.48 1.26
N ALA A 406 -9.36 20.46 0.01
CA ALA A 406 -8.53 21.54 -0.50
C ALA A 406 -9.39 22.77 -0.83
N THR A 407 -8.91 23.93 -0.42
CA THR A 407 -9.37 25.19 -1.02
C THR A 407 -8.80 25.24 -2.44
N MET A 408 -9.66 25.07 -3.43
CA MET A 408 -9.26 25.12 -4.84
C MET A 408 -9.19 26.57 -5.31
N GLU A 409 -7.98 27.03 -5.60
CA GLU A 409 -7.75 28.35 -6.23
C GLU A 409 -7.89 28.20 -7.75
N ASP A 410 -8.74 29.03 -8.35
CA ASP A 410 -8.77 29.21 -9.81
C ASP A 410 -7.61 30.14 -10.20
N PHE A 411 -6.59 29.61 -10.85
CA PHE A 411 -5.47 30.38 -11.36
C PHE A 411 -5.41 30.40 -12.90
N THR A 412 -6.56 30.23 -13.54
CA THR A 412 -6.69 30.25 -15.02
C THR A 412 -6.07 31.51 -15.67
N PRO A 413 -6.23 32.73 -15.12
CA PRO A 413 -5.58 33.91 -15.70
C PRO A 413 -4.05 33.80 -15.69
N GLN A 414 -3.46 33.34 -14.58
CA GLN A 414 -2.02 33.16 -14.44
C GLN A 414 -1.52 32.02 -15.35
N ALA A 415 -2.29 30.94 -15.43
CA ALA A 415 -1.99 29.81 -16.31
C ALA A 415 -1.91 30.25 -17.78
N LYS A 416 -2.85 31.07 -18.24
CA LYS A 416 -2.82 31.64 -19.60
C LYS A 416 -1.54 32.45 -19.86
N ILE A 417 -1.18 33.34 -18.93
CA ILE A 417 0.04 34.15 -19.04
C ILE A 417 1.28 33.26 -19.09
N ILE A 418 1.38 32.25 -18.22
CA ILE A 418 2.51 31.31 -18.18
C ILE A 418 2.61 30.53 -19.49
N LEU A 419 1.50 29.96 -19.97
CA LEU A 419 1.47 29.17 -21.20
C LEU A 419 1.81 30.03 -22.43
N SER A 420 1.27 31.26 -22.54
CA SER A 420 1.62 32.23 -23.57
C SER A 420 3.11 32.57 -23.55
N CYS A 421 3.67 32.85 -22.37
CA CYS A 421 5.09 33.15 -22.20
C CYS A 421 5.99 32.02 -22.72
N VAL A 422 5.67 30.76 -22.37
CA VAL A 422 6.42 29.60 -22.87
C VAL A 422 6.33 29.49 -24.41
N GLY A 423 5.15 29.72 -24.98
CA GLY A 423 4.94 29.71 -26.43
C GLY A 423 5.71 30.82 -27.16
N HIS A 424 5.67 32.05 -26.63
CA HIS A 424 6.37 33.19 -27.23
C HIS A 424 7.88 33.08 -27.10
N ILE A 425 8.41 32.59 -25.98
CA ILE A 425 9.85 32.32 -25.83
C ILE A 425 10.30 31.31 -26.90
N TYR A 426 9.56 30.23 -27.10
CA TYR A 426 9.87 29.25 -28.13
C TYR A 426 9.82 29.84 -29.55
N ALA A 427 8.79 30.65 -29.84
CA ALA A 427 8.65 31.32 -31.13
C ALA A 427 9.80 32.32 -31.40
N MET A 428 10.29 33.02 -30.38
CA MET A 428 11.39 34.00 -30.49
C MET A 428 12.77 33.34 -30.63
N LEU A 429 13.04 32.30 -29.81
CA LEU A 429 14.37 31.69 -29.71
C LEU A 429 14.59 30.47 -30.62
N GLY A 430 13.50 29.80 -31.06
CA GLY A 430 13.56 28.53 -31.79
C GLY A 430 13.86 27.31 -30.92
N TYR A 431 14.04 27.50 -29.60
CA TYR A 431 14.29 26.42 -28.64
C TYR A 431 13.60 26.69 -27.31
N SER A 432 13.39 25.63 -26.51
CA SER A 432 12.77 25.72 -25.20
C SER A 432 13.78 26.06 -24.12
N VAL A 433 13.35 26.86 -23.13
CA VAL A 433 14.17 27.26 -21.98
C VAL A 433 13.68 26.58 -20.71
N GLY A 434 14.54 26.48 -19.70
CA GLY A 434 14.19 25.89 -18.40
C GLY A 434 13.24 26.75 -17.57
N ILE A 435 12.56 26.12 -16.60
CA ILE A 435 11.58 26.78 -15.68
C ILE A 435 12.14 28.06 -15.07
N THR A 436 13.40 28.05 -14.65
CA THR A 436 14.02 29.22 -14.01
C THR A 436 14.02 30.46 -14.94
N MET A 437 14.22 30.28 -16.24
CA MET A 437 14.20 31.39 -17.19
C MET A 437 12.78 31.94 -17.37
N VAL A 438 11.78 31.07 -17.48
CA VAL A 438 10.37 31.49 -17.57
C VAL A 438 9.95 32.24 -16.29
N VAL A 439 10.33 31.75 -15.10
CA VAL A 439 10.06 32.43 -13.83
C VAL A 439 10.69 33.81 -13.79
N ARG A 440 11.95 33.96 -14.26
CA ARG A 440 12.66 35.25 -14.31
C ARG A 440 11.95 36.23 -15.25
N THR A 441 11.54 35.80 -16.40
CA THR A 441 10.79 36.63 -17.38
C THR A 441 9.46 37.09 -16.78
N LEU A 442 8.67 36.20 -16.23
CA LEU A 442 7.37 36.51 -15.62
C LEU A 442 7.46 37.39 -14.38
N SER A 443 8.55 37.30 -13.61
CA SER A 443 8.80 38.12 -12.42
C SER A 443 9.45 39.49 -12.75
N GLY A 444 9.80 39.76 -14.02
CA GLY A 444 10.43 41.02 -14.42
C GLY A 444 11.91 41.13 -14.00
N SER A 445 12.65 40.02 -14.02
CA SER A 445 14.06 40.00 -13.66
C SER A 445 14.91 40.77 -14.69
N ARG A 446 15.80 41.65 -14.22
CA ARG A 446 16.78 42.39 -15.03
C ARG A 446 18.14 41.67 -15.10
N GLU A 447 18.17 40.37 -14.85
CA GLU A 447 19.41 39.61 -14.97
C GLU A 447 19.90 39.61 -16.42
N GLU A 448 21.22 39.71 -16.59
CA GLU A 448 21.91 39.85 -17.88
C GLU A 448 21.44 38.79 -18.90
N ARG A 449 21.21 37.57 -18.46
CA ARG A 449 20.74 36.47 -19.34
C ARG A 449 19.32 36.68 -19.87
N VAL A 450 18.44 37.38 -19.15
CA VAL A 450 17.07 37.71 -19.61
C VAL A 450 17.15 38.79 -20.68
N LEU A 451 18.00 39.80 -20.45
CA LEU A 451 18.21 40.93 -21.36
C LEU A 451 18.94 40.50 -22.64
N ASN A 452 19.99 39.66 -22.53
CA ASN A 452 20.73 39.15 -23.69
C ASN A 452 19.87 38.28 -24.63
N LEU A 453 18.83 37.65 -24.10
CA LEU A 453 17.87 36.90 -24.89
C LEU A 453 16.66 37.73 -25.32
N ASN A 454 16.66 39.05 -25.06
CA ASN A 454 15.55 39.97 -25.33
C ASN A 454 14.19 39.54 -24.75
N LEU A 455 14.18 38.78 -23.67
CA LEU A 455 12.94 38.29 -23.06
C LEU A 455 12.15 39.37 -22.32
N ASP A 456 12.77 40.52 -22.05
CA ASP A 456 12.16 41.72 -21.51
C ASP A 456 11.25 42.44 -22.52
N THR A 457 11.34 42.11 -23.82
CA THR A 457 10.47 42.62 -24.86
C THR A 457 9.14 41.87 -25.02
N LEU A 458 9.00 40.71 -24.35
CA LEU A 458 7.79 39.92 -24.42
C LEU A 458 6.63 40.60 -23.69
N ALA A 459 5.41 40.43 -24.22
CA ALA A 459 4.20 40.98 -23.62
C ALA A 459 3.95 40.48 -22.17
N GLU A 460 4.39 39.26 -21.89
CA GLU A 460 4.26 38.60 -20.57
C GLU A 460 5.34 39.01 -19.57
N TYR A 461 6.37 39.74 -20.00
CA TYR A 461 7.45 40.22 -19.11
C TYR A 461 6.86 41.00 -17.93
N SER A 462 7.27 40.63 -16.71
CA SER A 462 6.86 41.27 -15.46
C SER A 462 5.36 41.18 -15.11
N GLN A 463 4.49 40.52 -15.93
CA GLN A 463 3.05 40.47 -15.65
C GLN A 463 2.68 39.73 -14.36
N LEU A 464 3.53 38.83 -13.89
CA LEU A 464 3.34 38.10 -12.66
C LEU A 464 4.32 38.50 -11.55
N SER A 465 4.87 39.71 -11.60
CA SER A 465 5.83 40.26 -10.62
C SER A 465 5.31 40.33 -9.18
N LYS A 466 3.99 40.35 -8.99
CA LYS A 466 3.34 40.30 -7.67
C LYS A 466 3.46 38.94 -6.95
N TYR A 467 3.80 37.89 -7.67
CA TYR A 467 3.99 36.54 -7.10
C TYR A 467 5.47 36.30 -6.78
N SER A 468 5.73 35.57 -5.70
CA SER A 468 7.09 35.14 -5.42
C SER A 468 7.63 34.20 -6.51
N ARG A 469 8.95 34.14 -6.67
CA ARG A 469 9.58 33.19 -7.61
C ARG A 469 9.23 31.73 -7.30
N ASN A 470 8.99 31.39 -6.03
CA ASN A 470 8.56 30.07 -5.63
C ASN A 470 7.10 29.80 -6.02
N ASP A 471 6.17 30.76 -5.80
CA ASP A 471 4.78 30.62 -6.23
C ASP A 471 4.68 30.42 -7.76
N LEU A 472 5.48 31.17 -8.54
CA LEU A 472 5.53 31.01 -10.00
C LEU A 472 6.08 29.63 -10.40
N ARG A 473 7.10 29.14 -9.71
CA ARG A 473 7.63 27.80 -9.93
C ARG A 473 6.59 26.73 -9.63
N ASP A 474 5.86 26.86 -8.53
CA ASP A 474 4.79 25.93 -8.14
C ASP A 474 3.63 25.94 -9.14
N MET A 475 3.25 27.12 -9.67
CA MET A 475 2.26 27.23 -10.75
C MET A 475 2.71 26.51 -12.03
N ILE A 476 3.97 26.71 -12.46
CA ILE A 476 4.53 26.06 -13.66
C ILE A 476 4.60 24.54 -13.44
N THR A 477 5.07 24.09 -12.29
CA THR A 477 5.11 22.64 -11.94
C THR A 477 3.71 22.03 -11.91
N CYS A 478 2.71 22.78 -11.40
CA CYS A 478 1.32 22.35 -11.43
C CYS A 478 0.80 22.20 -12.88
N LEU A 479 1.09 23.17 -13.77
CA LEU A 479 0.70 23.10 -15.18
C LEU A 479 1.38 21.92 -15.89
N GLU A 480 2.63 21.62 -15.55
CA GLU A 480 3.34 20.44 -16.05
C GLU A 480 2.68 19.15 -15.55
N ALA A 481 2.38 19.05 -14.25
CA ALA A 481 1.71 17.91 -13.65
C ALA A 481 0.32 17.69 -14.25
N LEU A 482 -0.44 18.75 -14.52
CA LEU A 482 -1.74 18.70 -15.22
C LEU A 482 -1.60 18.35 -16.70
N GLY A 483 -0.39 18.33 -17.24
CA GLY A 483 -0.08 17.96 -18.61
C GLY A 483 -0.30 19.06 -19.63
N TYR A 484 -0.36 20.31 -19.21
CA TYR A 484 -0.37 21.48 -20.09
C TYR A 484 1.04 21.87 -20.55
N LEU A 485 2.07 21.56 -19.74
CA LEU A 485 3.49 21.74 -20.08
C LEU A 485 4.21 20.40 -20.10
N ARG A 486 5.37 20.34 -20.74
CA ARG A 486 6.27 19.19 -20.79
C ARG A 486 7.71 19.67 -20.69
N THR A 487 8.50 19.07 -19.78
CA THR A 487 9.94 19.27 -19.72
C THR A 487 10.65 18.26 -20.63
N ASP A 488 11.59 18.74 -21.43
CA ASP A 488 12.50 17.90 -22.20
C ASP A 488 13.50 17.22 -21.26
N PRO A 489 13.66 15.87 -21.31
CA PRO A 489 14.52 15.16 -20.38
C PRO A 489 16.02 15.41 -20.58
N GLU A 490 16.46 15.75 -21.81
CA GLU A 490 17.87 15.98 -22.12
C GLU A 490 18.31 17.41 -21.84
N HIS A 491 17.48 18.38 -22.26
CA HIS A 491 17.84 19.80 -22.18
C HIS A 491 17.14 20.60 -21.09
N LEU A 492 16.23 19.94 -20.32
CA LEU A 492 15.43 20.53 -19.25
C LEU A 492 14.62 21.76 -19.66
N GLY A 493 14.39 21.96 -20.96
CA GLY A 493 13.55 22.99 -21.52
C GLY A 493 12.06 22.66 -21.38
N ILE A 494 11.22 23.64 -21.05
CA ILE A 494 9.77 23.45 -20.99
C ILE A 494 9.09 23.88 -22.29
N SER A 495 8.11 23.11 -22.72
CA SER A 495 7.35 23.31 -23.94
C SER A 495 5.86 23.09 -23.74
N LEU A 496 5.03 23.70 -24.59
CA LEU A 496 3.60 23.48 -24.64
C LEU A 496 3.26 22.05 -25.09
N THR A 497 2.14 21.53 -24.61
CA THR A 497 1.55 20.27 -25.10
C THR A 497 0.32 20.58 -25.95
N ARG A 498 -0.26 19.56 -26.57
CA ARG A 498 -1.55 19.72 -27.29
C ARG A 498 -2.68 20.20 -26.35
N ARG A 499 -2.61 19.81 -25.07
CA ARG A 499 -3.60 20.20 -24.06
C ARG A 499 -3.53 21.68 -23.67
N SER A 500 -2.41 22.35 -23.89
CA SER A 500 -2.31 23.81 -23.61
C SER A 500 -3.35 24.61 -24.36
N ARG A 501 -3.82 24.12 -25.54
CA ARG A 501 -4.88 24.73 -26.34
C ARG A 501 -6.20 24.80 -25.57
N GLU A 502 -6.51 23.78 -24.75
CA GLU A 502 -7.73 23.75 -23.93
C GLU A 502 -7.85 25.01 -23.05
N VAL A 503 -6.71 25.48 -22.52
CA VAL A 503 -6.65 26.66 -21.64
C VAL A 503 -6.55 27.97 -22.44
N LEU A 504 -5.68 27.98 -23.48
CA LEU A 504 -5.39 29.19 -24.24
C LEU A 504 -6.54 29.60 -25.17
N VAL A 505 -7.20 28.61 -25.79
CA VAL A 505 -8.21 28.84 -26.85
C VAL A 505 -9.62 28.48 -26.36
N ASP A 506 -9.78 27.25 -25.79
CA ASP A 506 -11.09 26.70 -25.48
C ASP A 506 -11.64 27.17 -24.12
N GLY A 507 -10.86 27.96 -23.35
CA GLY A 507 -11.30 28.58 -22.10
C GLY A 507 -11.43 27.62 -20.91
N ALA A 508 -10.74 26.47 -20.95
CA ALA A 508 -10.74 25.52 -19.84
C ALA A 508 -10.19 26.18 -18.55
N ARG A 509 -10.88 25.94 -17.44
CA ARG A 509 -10.45 26.40 -16.12
C ARG A 509 -9.29 25.56 -15.59
N VAL A 510 -8.33 26.24 -14.97
CA VAL A 510 -7.19 25.61 -14.31
C VAL A 510 -7.23 25.93 -12.84
N THR A 511 -7.43 24.89 -12.03
CA THR A 511 -7.46 24.99 -10.56
C THR A 511 -6.27 24.28 -9.94
N ARG A 512 -5.81 24.78 -8.79
CA ARG A 512 -4.81 24.12 -7.95
C ARG A 512 -5.30 24.05 -6.50
N ALA A 513 -4.89 23.02 -5.80
CA ALA A 513 -5.05 22.97 -4.36
C ALA A 513 -4.07 23.96 -3.71
N VAL A 514 -4.57 24.82 -2.83
CA VAL A 514 -3.74 25.76 -2.06
C VAL A 514 -3.83 25.33 -0.60
N GLU A 515 -2.67 25.12 0.04
CA GLU A 515 -2.62 25.08 1.49
C GLU A 515 -3.04 26.47 2.01
N GLU A 516 -4.02 26.58 2.89
CA GLU A 516 -4.27 27.81 3.61
C GLU A 516 -2.95 28.21 4.29
N LYS A 517 -2.32 29.27 3.80
CA LYS A 517 -1.27 29.95 4.55
C LYS A 517 -1.94 30.41 5.84
N ALA A 518 -1.72 29.68 6.93
CA ALA A 518 -2.14 30.09 8.26
C ALA A 518 -1.68 31.53 8.44
N ALA A 519 -2.60 32.46 8.31
CA ALA A 519 -2.37 33.85 8.68
C ALA A 519 -1.86 33.81 10.13
N LYS A 520 -0.70 34.40 10.36
CA LYS A 520 -0.17 34.62 11.71
C LYS A 520 -1.07 35.62 12.43
N GLU A 521 -2.28 35.21 12.76
CA GLU A 521 -3.08 35.86 13.78
C GLU A 521 -3.02 35.00 15.03
N LYS A 522 -2.41 35.59 16.06
CA LYS A 522 -2.52 35.15 17.43
C LYS A 522 -4.01 35.15 17.80
N LYS A 523 -4.67 34.02 17.65
CA LYS A 523 -5.93 33.71 18.32
C LYS A 523 -5.74 32.49 19.18
N SER A 524 -5.97 32.68 20.47
CA SER A 524 -6.16 31.66 21.49
C SER A 524 -7.07 30.54 20.99
N PRO A 525 -6.88 29.28 21.42
CA PRO A 525 -7.64 28.13 20.92
C PRO A 525 -9.08 28.19 21.43
N GLU A 526 -9.98 28.72 20.63
CA GLU A 526 -11.41 28.47 20.79
C GLU A 526 -11.75 27.11 20.16
N LYS A 527 -12.32 26.27 20.99
CA LYS A 527 -12.75 24.92 20.75
C LYS A 527 -13.86 24.89 19.69
N SER A 528 -13.55 24.49 18.44
CA SER A 528 -14.56 23.96 17.53
C SER A 528 -14.45 22.44 17.52
N GLY A 529 -15.36 21.79 18.25
CA GLY A 529 -15.44 20.36 18.37
C GLY A 529 -16.00 19.72 17.10
N LYS A 530 -15.21 18.87 16.45
CA LYS A 530 -15.68 17.68 15.76
C LYS A 530 -14.91 16.50 16.32
N LYS A 531 -15.65 15.50 16.80
CA LYS A 531 -15.18 14.32 17.51
C LYS A 531 -14.23 13.50 16.64
N LEU A 532 -12.93 13.73 16.80
CA LEU A 532 -11.94 12.65 16.75
C LEU A 532 -12.20 11.79 17.98
N SER A 533 -12.07 10.49 17.87
CA SER A 533 -12.03 9.59 19.02
C SER A 533 -10.82 10.01 19.88
N LYS A 534 -11.04 10.94 20.81
CA LYS A 534 -10.04 11.28 21.82
C LYS A 534 -9.74 10.00 22.57
N GLU A 535 -8.48 9.60 22.60
CA GLU A 535 -7.97 8.71 23.64
C GLU A 535 -8.53 9.21 24.94
N LYS A 536 -9.38 8.41 25.58
CA LYS A 536 -10.08 8.83 26.79
C LYS A 536 -9.12 9.11 27.94
N ASP A 537 -7.87 8.56 27.84
CA ASP A 537 -6.79 8.75 28.79
C ASP A 537 -5.42 8.60 28.09
N PRO A 538 -4.85 9.69 27.52
CA PRO A 538 -3.58 9.64 26.79
C PRO A 538 -2.38 9.22 27.63
N GLU A 539 -2.39 9.55 28.93
CA GLU A 539 -1.31 9.21 29.86
C GLU A 539 -1.31 7.70 30.14
N LEU A 540 -2.48 7.12 30.41
CA LEU A 540 -2.62 5.67 30.59
C LEU A 540 -2.25 4.92 29.29
N PHE A 541 -2.64 5.44 28.13
CA PHE A 541 -2.26 4.86 26.85
C PHE A 541 -0.73 4.78 26.70
N ALA A 542 0.00 5.83 27.07
CA ALA A 542 1.46 5.85 27.02
C ALA A 542 2.08 4.81 27.98
N VAL A 543 1.53 4.65 29.18
CA VAL A 543 1.95 3.63 30.16
C VAL A 543 1.74 2.22 29.60
N LEU A 544 0.55 1.93 29.06
CA LEU A 544 0.24 0.62 28.46
C LEU A 544 1.10 0.33 27.22
N LYS A 545 1.44 1.35 26.43
CA LYS A 545 2.35 1.22 25.28
C LYS A 545 3.76 0.83 25.73
N ASN A 546 4.26 1.40 26.82
CA ASN A 546 5.55 1.05 27.40
C ASN A 546 5.56 -0.41 27.90
N LEU A 547 4.54 -0.81 28.67
CA LEU A 547 4.38 -2.19 29.14
C LEU A 547 4.34 -3.18 27.97
N ARG A 548 3.56 -2.88 26.92
CA ARG A 548 3.51 -3.69 25.70
C ARG A 548 4.89 -3.86 25.08
N THR A 549 5.65 -2.77 24.99
CA THR A 549 7.00 -2.79 24.39
C THR A 549 7.94 -3.66 25.24
N GLN A 550 7.88 -3.59 26.55
CA GLN A 550 8.66 -4.45 27.44
C GLN A 550 8.33 -5.95 27.21
N ILE A 551 7.04 -6.29 27.21
CA ILE A 551 6.59 -7.67 26.95
C ILE A 551 7.04 -8.15 25.57
N ALA A 552 6.95 -7.30 24.55
CA ALA A 552 7.37 -7.62 23.20
C ALA A 552 8.88 -7.95 23.11
N VAL A 553 9.71 -7.20 23.82
CA VAL A 553 11.17 -7.44 23.92
C VAL A 553 11.45 -8.75 24.68
N GLU A 554 10.78 -8.98 25.82
CA GLU A 554 10.92 -10.20 26.63
C GLU A 554 10.60 -11.47 25.83
N GLU A 555 9.53 -11.40 25.01
CA GLU A 555 9.05 -12.54 24.20
C GLU A 555 9.67 -12.65 22.82
N HIS A 556 10.50 -11.69 22.42
CA HIS A 556 11.07 -11.61 21.07
C HIS A 556 9.97 -11.61 19.99
N VAL A 557 8.89 -10.84 20.21
CA VAL A 557 7.78 -10.66 19.26
C VAL A 557 7.56 -9.17 18.95
N PRO A 558 7.05 -8.82 17.76
CA PRO A 558 6.64 -7.45 17.46
C PRO A 558 5.58 -6.94 18.45
N ALA A 559 5.65 -5.67 18.83
CA ALA A 559 4.78 -5.08 19.84
C ALA A 559 3.27 -5.21 19.49
N TYR A 560 2.91 -5.08 18.22
CA TYR A 560 1.53 -5.23 17.76
C TYR A 560 0.98 -6.68 17.85
N ILE A 561 1.87 -7.68 17.96
CA ILE A 561 1.46 -9.08 18.20
C ILE A 561 0.91 -9.23 19.62
N VAL A 562 1.48 -8.52 20.58
CA VAL A 562 0.94 -8.47 21.96
C VAL A 562 -0.44 -7.82 21.92
N PHE A 563 -0.50 -6.52 21.58
CA PHE A 563 -1.75 -5.79 21.35
C PHE A 563 -1.55 -4.66 20.33
N SER A 564 -2.58 -4.37 19.52
CA SER A 564 -2.57 -3.21 18.62
C SER A 564 -2.75 -1.90 19.38
N ASP A 565 -2.38 -0.77 18.76
CA ASP A 565 -2.60 0.56 19.36
C ASP A 565 -4.10 0.82 19.59
N ALA A 566 -4.97 0.35 18.68
CA ALA A 566 -6.42 0.42 18.85
C ALA A 566 -6.90 -0.37 20.09
N THR A 567 -6.31 -1.54 20.35
CA THR A 567 -6.61 -2.33 21.55
C THR A 567 -6.17 -1.61 22.82
N LEU A 568 -4.96 -1.00 22.82
CA LEU A 568 -4.48 -0.21 23.98
C LEU A 568 -5.32 1.04 24.23
N ALA A 569 -5.79 1.71 23.17
CA ALA A 569 -6.69 2.85 23.29
C ALA A 569 -8.04 2.46 23.91
N ASP A 570 -8.59 1.30 23.52
CA ASP A 570 -9.82 0.76 24.12
C ASP A 570 -9.60 0.34 25.58
N MET A 571 -8.43 -0.26 25.93
CA MET A 571 -8.04 -0.55 27.31
C MET A 571 -7.95 0.73 28.16
N ALA A 572 -7.28 1.76 27.66
CA ALA A 572 -7.16 3.05 28.37
C ALA A 572 -8.52 3.72 28.56
N GLY A 573 -9.46 3.50 27.64
CA GLY A 573 -10.83 4.00 27.77
C GLY A 573 -11.70 3.22 28.74
N LYS A 574 -11.61 1.89 28.73
CA LYS A 574 -12.44 0.98 29.54
C LYS A 574 -11.89 0.73 30.94
N LYS A 575 -10.56 0.80 31.10
CA LYS A 575 -9.85 0.57 32.36
C LYS A 575 -10.26 -0.74 33.05
N PRO A 576 -10.10 -1.91 32.37
CA PRO A 576 -10.54 -3.19 32.91
C PRO A 576 -9.88 -3.50 34.25
N ALA A 577 -10.70 -3.90 35.26
CA ALA A 577 -10.26 -4.22 36.60
C ALA A 577 -10.19 -5.73 36.88
N SER A 578 -10.81 -6.53 36.03
CA SER A 578 -10.84 -8.00 36.11
C SER A 578 -10.52 -8.64 34.75
N LEU A 579 -10.23 -9.94 34.74
CA LEU A 579 -10.04 -10.69 33.47
C LEU A 579 -11.31 -10.71 32.62
N ASP A 580 -12.49 -10.74 33.24
CA ASP A 580 -13.76 -10.67 32.52
C ASP A 580 -13.96 -9.33 31.84
N ASP A 581 -13.61 -8.22 32.52
CA ASP A 581 -13.61 -6.88 31.91
C ASP A 581 -12.56 -6.77 30.79
N PHE A 582 -11.41 -7.41 30.98
CA PHE A 582 -10.31 -7.41 30.00
C PHE A 582 -10.72 -8.13 28.71
N LEU A 583 -11.51 -9.20 28.80
CA LEU A 583 -12.09 -9.88 27.64
C LEU A 583 -13.11 -9.03 26.86
N GLN A 584 -13.66 -7.96 27.45
CA GLN A 584 -14.55 -7.02 26.75
C GLN A 584 -13.78 -5.96 25.96
N VAL A 585 -12.46 -5.91 26.09
CA VAL A 585 -11.62 -4.99 25.30
C VAL A 585 -11.52 -5.50 23.86
N SER A 586 -11.73 -4.61 22.90
CA SER A 586 -11.63 -4.95 21.48
C SER A 586 -10.22 -5.45 21.11
N GLY A 587 -10.12 -6.61 20.47
CA GLY A 587 -8.84 -7.22 20.09
C GLY A 587 -8.17 -8.06 21.19
N VAL A 588 -8.85 -8.30 22.32
CA VAL A 588 -8.43 -9.23 23.38
C VAL A 588 -9.20 -10.54 23.25
N GLY A 589 -8.52 -11.60 22.84
CA GLY A 589 -9.06 -12.96 22.85
C GLY A 589 -8.65 -13.71 24.14
N SER A 590 -9.28 -14.87 24.40
CA SER A 590 -9.04 -15.70 25.58
C SER A 590 -7.56 -16.07 25.78
N VAL A 591 -6.84 -16.39 24.70
CA VAL A 591 -5.42 -16.74 24.75
C VAL A 591 -4.57 -15.54 25.20
N LYS A 592 -4.81 -14.35 24.66
CA LYS A 592 -4.09 -13.14 25.04
C LYS A 592 -4.47 -12.64 26.43
N ALA A 593 -5.73 -12.81 26.81
CA ALA A 593 -6.18 -12.49 28.17
C ALA A 593 -5.50 -13.40 29.21
N ALA A 594 -5.43 -14.70 28.97
CA ALA A 594 -4.74 -15.64 29.86
C ALA A 594 -3.22 -15.35 29.93
N LYS A 595 -2.61 -14.92 28.84
CA LYS A 595 -1.16 -14.71 28.75
C LYS A 595 -0.70 -13.36 29.30
N TYR A 596 -1.44 -12.29 29.02
CA TYR A 596 -1.03 -10.92 29.28
C TYR A 596 -1.96 -10.15 30.25
N GLY A 597 -3.18 -10.66 30.46
CA GLY A 597 -4.24 -9.93 31.15
C GLY A 597 -3.84 -9.46 32.56
N GLU A 598 -3.23 -10.34 33.37
CA GLU A 598 -2.81 -9.99 34.72
C GLU A 598 -1.83 -8.82 34.76
N ARG A 599 -0.85 -8.80 33.83
CA ARG A 599 0.16 -7.71 33.78
C ARG A 599 -0.47 -6.37 33.41
N PHE A 600 -1.36 -6.37 32.40
CA PHE A 600 -2.03 -5.14 31.96
C PHE A 600 -3.04 -4.63 33.01
N ILE A 601 -3.80 -5.53 33.64
CA ILE A 601 -4.75 -5.15 34.71
C ILE A 601 -4.00 -4.59 35.90
N ALA A 602 -2.86 -5.18 36.33
CA ALA A 602 -2.04 -4.66 37.41
C ALA A 602 -1.55 -3.23 37.09
N GLU A 603 -1.00 -3.00 35.91
CA GLU A 603 -0.51 -1.69 35.47
C GLU A 603 -1.63 -0.63 35.43
N ILE A 604 -2.82 -1.01 34.92
CA ILE A 604 -4.00 -0.12 34.94
C ILE A 604 -4.41 0.22 36.37
N ARG A 605 -4.41 -0.74 37.28
CA ARG A 605 -4.76 -0.55 38.70
C ARG A 605 -3.76 0.37 39.39
N ASP A 606 -2.46 0.17 39.17
CA ASP A 606 -1.40 0.98 39.71
C ASP A 606 -1.49 2.42 39.19
N TYR A 607 -1.74 2.61 37.90
CA TYR A 607 -1.97 3.93 37.32
C TYR A 607 -3.17 4.65 37.95
N ILE A 608 -4.29 3.95 38.15
CA ILE A 608 -5.51 4.53 38.76
C ILE A 608 -5.24 4.90 40.23
N ALA A 609 -4.45 4.09 40.96
CA ALA A 609 -4.10 4.35 42.35
C ALA A 609 -3.23 5.60 42.53
N VAL A 610 -2.33 5.85 41.57
CA VAL A 610 -1.43 7.02 41.57
C VAL A 610 -2.15 8.29 41.05
N ASN A 611 -3.14 8.13 40.17
CA ASN A 611 -3.88 9.23 39.54
C ASN A 611 -5.40 9.11 39.87
N PRO A 612 -5.83 9.24 41.13
CA PRO A 612 -7.24 9.24 41.45
C PRO A 612 -7.87 10.48 40.81
N LYS A 613 -8.79 10.28 39.83
CA LYS A 613 -9.60 11.38 39.29
C LYS A 613 -10.55 11.83 40.42
N GLU A 614 -10.45 13.14 40.79
CA GLU A 614 -11.47 13.83 41.54
C GLU A 614 -12.86 13.74 40.88
#